data_cf4151458779397544e99f766b7fd367
#
_entry.id   cf4151458779397544e99f766b7fd367
#
_cell.length_a   1.000
_cell.length_b   1.000
_cell.length_c   1.000
_cell.angle_alpha   90.00
_cell.angle_beta   90.00
_cell.angle_gamma   90.00
#
_symmetry.space_group_name_H-M   'P 1'
#
loop_
_entity.id
_entity.type
_entity.pdbx_description
1 polymer ?
#
loop_
_entity_poly.entity_id
_entity_poly.type
_entity_poly.pdbx_seq_one_letter_code
_entity_poly.pdbx_strand_id
1 'polypeptide(L)'
;MLAAAAAVCAALAGPAPAGVTVVRATAITPAPVWRPDAGGPYAPEPVRVPLCRVEGTIEGNIGFELWLPGDWNGRLLGAGVGGDAGVFNYADMSRRIAQGFATVTTDSGHKAGQARWMANAKARVDYEHRATHLTAEVAKAIALRFYGRAVDKSYYLGCSGGGRQALKEMQNYPGDYDGVIAGAPGPYMPLQSVRMMWGALLQKNDPAGALTDADWALYERRATAACDKNDGVADGIVENPLRCRFRIESLACTPGQTIDCLSRPKLAMLETIVKPMPDEQGKAMDGGLTPGVRTRPGPPSPLLRAMWADGVHDDPDWNEDDFRRSADLDAANRRMPELRADKTAIQPFIGRGGKAILYQGWADPSTNAGPTLTYYGNLARAQGGLGALSQSVRLFMVPGMYHCGGGPGAGAFGGSGQPGATQDSDRDILWALVRWVEQGKAPERLTAARIDAGSVRFTRALCPFPQSARHDGRGPKDQAASYQCRRDPILARTLAAQSPP
;
A
#
# COMPACT_ATOMS: atom_id res chain seq x y z
N MET A 1 38.52 13.71 -1.49
CA MET A 1 37.42 12.76 -1.26
C MET A 1 36.38 12.82 -2.38
N LEU A 2 35.81 13.96 -2.75
CA LEU A 2 34.76 14.06 -3.78
C LEU A 2 35.22 13.54 -5.17
N ALA A 3 36.43 13.86 -5.63
CA ALA A 3 36.92 13.38 -6.93
C ALA A 3 37.09 11.85 -6.99
N ALA A 4 37.54 11.23 -5.91
CA ALA A 4 37.68 9.78 -5.82
C ALA A 4 36.31 9.09 -5.84
N ALA A 5 35.32 9.63 -5.11
CA ALA A 5 33.95 9.11 -5.13
C ALA A 5 33.29 9.25 -6.52
N ALA A 6 33.57 10.33 -7.24
CA ALA A 6 33.09 10.54 -8.60
C ALA A 6 33.71 9.53 -9.59
N ALA A 7 34.99 9.22 -9.46
CA ALA A 7 35.65 8.21 -10.29
C ALA A 7 35.11 6.79 -10.03
N VAL A 8 34.86 6.42 -8.76
CA VAL A 8 34.24 5.14 -8.39
C VAL A 8 32.82 5.05 -8.93
N CYS A 9 32.03 6.14 -8.85
CA CYS A 9 30.70 6.19 -9.42
C CYS A 9 30.72 5.96 -10.93
N ALA A 10 31.57 6.70 -11.68
CA ALA A 10 31.70 6.56 -13.12
C ALA A 10 32.08 5.13 -13.54
N ALA A 11 32.94 4.45 -12.75
CA ALA A 11 33.38 3.09 -13.02
C ALA A 11 32.25 2.05 -12.94
N LEU A 12 31.09 2.39 -12.34
CA LEU A 12 29.90 1.51 -12.33
C LEU A 12 29.26 1.35 -13.71
N ALA A 13 29.47 2.29 -14.64
CA ALA A 13 29.05 2.15 -16.03
C ALA A 13 29.87 1.10 -16.84
N GLY A 14 30.93 0.53 -16.25
CA GLY A 14 31.72 -0.60 -16.80
C GLY A 14 31.00 -1.94 -16.63
N PRO A 15 31.76 -3.07 -16.62
CA PRO A 15 31.16 -4.41 -16.55
C PRO A 15 30.15 -4.53 -15.42
N ALA A 16 28.94 -4.98 -15.76
CA ALA A 16 27.81 -5.16 -14.85
C ALA A 16 27.53 -6.66 -14.61
N PRO A 17 26.73 -7.05 -13.61
CA PRO A 17 26.25 -8.41 -13.46
C PRO A 17 25.57 -8.94 -14.75
N ALA A 18 25.53 -10.25 -14.92
CA ALA A 18 24.91 -10.87 -16.11
C ALA A 18 23.45 -10.40 -16.25
N GLY A 19 23.05 -10.06 -17.49
CA GLY A 19 21.71 -9.55 -17.78
C GLY A 19 21.45 -8.10 -17.38
N VAL A 20 22.43 -7.40 -16.80
CA VAL A 20 22.29 -6.00 -16.37
C VAL A 20 23.04 -5.09 -17.32
N THR A 21 22.39 -4.00 -17.73
CA THR A 21 23.00 -2.88 -18.45
C THR A 21 22.90 -1.63 -17.58
N VAL A 22 24.05 -1.12 -17.10
CA VAL A 22 24.11 0.20 -16.50
C VAL A 22 24.20 1.22 -17.64
N VAL A 23 23.11 1.95 -17.84
CA VAL A 23 23.00 2.97 -18.90
C VAL A 23 23.82 4.20 -18.52
N ARG A 24 23.79 4.59 -17.23
CA ARG A 24 24.46 5.77 -16.72
C ARG A 24 24.77 5.63 -15.23
N ALA A 25 25.95 6.08 -14.83
CA ALA A 25 26.30 6.27 -13.43
C ALA A 25 26.90 7.68 -13.25
N THR A 26 26.20 8.52 -12.50
CA THR A 26 26.51 9.96 -12.39
C THR A 26 26.70 10.36 -10.93
N ALA A 27 27.85 10.95 -10.61
CA ALA A 27 28.05 11.56 -9.31
C ALA A 27 27.26 12.87 -9.23
N ILE A 28 26.36 12.96 -8.27
CA ILE A 28 25.51 14.12 -8.00
C ILE A 28 26.07 14.84 -6.78
N THR A 29 26.41 16.13 -6.96
CA THR A 29 26.76 17.05 -5.87
C THR A 29 25.72 18.15 -5.86
N PRO A 30 24.74 18.12 -4.93
CA PRO A 30 23.70 19.14 -4.86
C PRO A 30 24.26 20.54 -4.60
N ALA A 31 23.74 21.58 -5.33
CA ALA A 31 24.16 22.95 -5.15
C ALA A 31 22.97 23.94 -5.32
N PRO A 32 22.23 24.27 -4.27
CA PRO A 32 22.18 23.68 -2.91
C PRO A 32 21.33 22.41 -2.84
N VAL A 33 20.53 22.12 -3.88
CA VAL A 33 19.64 20.95 -3.97
C VAL A 33 19.68 20.34 -5.36
N TRP A 34 19.39 19.05 -5.41
CA TRP A 34 19.16 18.32 -6.64
C TRP A 34 17.79 17.61 -6.60
N ARG A 35 17.16 17.47 -7.77
CA ARG A 35 15.98 16.63 -7.99
C ARG A 35 16.11 15.95 -9.34
N PRO A 36 15.72 14.69 -9.49
CA PRO A 36 15.55 14.11 -10.83
C PRO A 36 14.38 14.79 -11.55
N ASP A 37 14.45 14.87 -12.88
CA ASP A 37 13.29 15.21 -13.69
C ASP A 37 12.33 14.04 -13.62
N ALA A 38 11.24 14.24 -12.91
CA ALA A 38 10.22 13.21 -12.70
C ALA A 38 8.84 13.82 -12.79
N GLY A 39 8.03 13.22 -13.65
CA GLY A 39 6.58 13.38 -13.66
C GLY A 39 5.90 12.24 -12.88
N GLY A 40 4.61 12.44 -12.58
CA GLY A 40 3.78 11.39 -12.01
C GLY A 40 3.61 11.44 -10.48
N PRO A 41 3.04 10.39 -9.88
CA PRO A 41 2.54 10.42 -8.50
C PRO A 41 3.64 10.40 -7.42
N TYR A 42 4.90 10.13 -7.80
CA TYR A 42 6.04 9.99 -6.87
C TYR A 42 7.04 11.15 -7.02
N ALA A 43 6.54 12.39 -6.99
CA ALA A 43 7.40 13.57 -7.10
C ALA A 43 8.51 13.58 -6.04
N PRO A 44 9.78 13.81 -6.43
CA PRO A 44 10.90 13.81 -5.51
C PRO A 44 10.89 15.02 -4.57
N GLU A 45 11.33 14.80 -3.33
CA GLU A 45 11.73 15.89 -2.45
C GLU A 45 13.14 16.41 -2.82
N PRO A 46 13.51 17.63 -2.37
CA PRO A 46 14.84 18.15 -2.59
C PRO A 46 15.92 17.28 -1.93
N VAL A 47 16.83 16.73 -2.69
CA VAL A 47 18.00 15.99 -2.20
C VAL A 47 19.15 16.96 -1.93
N ARG A 48 19.76 16.87 -0.76
CA ARG A 48 20.83 17.75 -0.30
C ARG A 48 22.14 17.02 0.01
N VAL A 49 22.14 15.70 -0.10
CA VAL A 49 23.34 14.87 0.16
C VAL A 49 24.00 14.45 -1.15
N PRO A 50 25.33 14.39 -1.22
CA PRO A 50 26.04 13.85 -2.36
C PRO A 50 25.71 12.37 -2.55
N LEU A 51 25.55 11.95 -3.80
CA LEU A 51 25.22 10.56 -4.14
C LEU A 51 25.78 10.14 -5.51
N CYS A 52 25.93 8.85 -5.71
CA CYS A 52 26.05 8.26 -7.04
C CYS A 52 24.68 7.79 -7.50
N ARG A 53 24.17 8.35 -8.61
CA ARG A 53 22.95 7.95 -9.29
C ARG A 53 23.27 6.91 -10.35
N VAL A 54 22.71 5.72 -10.23
CA VAL A 54 22.86 4.63 -11.20
C VAL A 54 21.54 4.34 -11.86
N GLU A 55 21.50 4.40 -13.18
CA GLU A 55 20.33 4.15 -14.02
C GLU A 55 20.63 2.97 -14.94
N GLY A 56 19.71 2.02 -15.05
CA GLY A 56 19.97 0.86 -15.88
C GLY A 56 18.73 0.02 -16.17
N THR A 57 18.96 -1.10 -16.86
CA THR A 57 17.94 -2.10 -17.17
C THR A 57 18.44 -3.49 -16.80
N ILE A 58 17.51 -4.36 -16.39
CA ILE A 58 17.74 -5.78 -16.18
C ILE A 58 16.99 -6.52 -17.28
N GLU A 59 17.67 -7.44 -17.96
CA GLU A 59 17.16 -8.22 -19.09
C GLU A 59 16.52 -7.35 -20.19
N GLY A 60 16.98 -6.12 -20.32
CA GLY A 60 16.58 -5.17 -21.36
C GLY A 60 15.22 -4.50 -21.18
N ASN A 61 14.38 -4.94 -20.24
CA ASN A 61 13.03 -4.39 -20.05
C ASN A 61 12.72 -3.89 -18.64
N ILE A 62 13.33 -4.44 -17.59
CA ILE A 62 13.11 -4.00 -16.22
C ILE A 62 14.02 -2.80 -15.96
N GLY A 63 13.45 -1.60 -15.98
CA GLY A 63 14.19 -0.39 -15.60
C GLY A 63 14.39 -0.33 -14.09
N PHE A 64 15.58 0.12 -13.67
CA PHE A 64 15.86 0.40 -12.27
C PHE A 64 16.63 1.70 -12.11
N GLU A 65 16.49 2.29 -10.93
CA GLU A 65 17.30 3.41 -10.50
C GLU A 65 17.75 3.20 -9.07
N LEU A 66 19.08 3.34 -8.83
CA LEU A 66 19.73 3.14 -7.55
C LEU A 66 20.51 4.39 -7.17
N TRP A 67 20.30 4.91 -5.96
CA TRP A 67 21.01 6.05 -5.39
C TRP A 67 21.88 5.59 -4.21
N LEU A 68 23.15 5.89 -4.28
CA LEU A 68 24.18 5.48 -3.32
C LEU A 68 24.74 6.73 -2.63
N PRO A 69 24.34 7.03 -1.37
CA PRO A 69 24.80 8.22 -0.66
C PRO A 69 26.27 8.11 -0.25
N GLY A 70 26.96 9.24 -0.15
CA GLY A 70 28.35 9.30 0.35
C GLY A 70 28.47 8.85 1.81
N ASP A 71 27.53 9.28 2.65
CA ASP A 71 27.45 8.90 4.08
C ASP A 71 26.50 7.71 4.26
N TRP A 72 26.90 6.55 3.73
CA TRP A 72 26.07 5.36 3.78
C TRP A 72 26.07 4.68 5.14
N ASN A 73 24.87 4.42 5.67
CA ASN A 73 24.68 3.79 6.98
C ASN A 73 24.66 2.25 6.95
N GLY A 74 25.05 1.60 5.83
CA GLY A 74 25.04 0.15 5.67
C GLY A 74 23.70 -0.44 5.22
N ARG A 75 22.63 0.37 5.09
CA ARG A 75 21.29 -0.10 4.77
C ARG A 75 20.91 0.14 3.32
N LEU A 76 20.15 -0.81 2.76
CA LEU A 76 19.48 -0.69 1.46
C LEU A 76 17.97 -0.56 1.68
N LEU A 77 17.33 0.35 0.94
CA LEU A 77 15.86 0.45 0.88
C LEU A 77 15.36 0.24 -0.54
N GLY A 78 14.52 -0.76 -0.74
CA GLY A 78 13.66 -0.88 -1.92
C GLY A 78 12.41 -0.02 -1.76
N ALA A 79 12.17 0.86 -2.73
CA ALA A 79 11.01 1.75 -2.77
C ALA A 79 9.98 1.22 -3.77
N GLY A 80 8.85 0.71 -3.27
CA GLY A 80 7.80 0.10 -4.05
C GLY A 80 6.96 1.10 -4.85
N VAL A 81 6.36 0.62 -5.94
CA VAL A 81 5.55 1.42 -6.85
C VAL A 81 4.12 0.90 -6.89
N GLY A 82 3.14 1.80 -6.74
CA GLY A 82 1.72 1.47 -6.77
C GLY A 82 1.11 1.53 -8.17
N GLY A 83 -0.19 1.26 -8.25
CA GLY A 83 -0.93 1.22 -9.50
C GLY A 83 -0.45 0.12 -10.42
N ASP A 84 -0.36 0.44 -11.71
CA ASP A 84 0.21 -0.40 -12.75
C ASP A 84 1.74 -0.27 -12.89
N ALA A 85 2.40 0.40 -11.95
CA ALA A 85 3.83 0.71 -11.98
C ALA A 85 4.28 1.53 -13.22
N GLY A 86 5.35 1.15 -13.91
CA GLY A 86 5.83 1.85 -15.11
C GLY A 86 6.60 3.15 -14.83
N VAL A 87 6.81 3.50 -13.55
CA VAL A 87 7.48 4.71 -13.05
C VAL A 87 8.40 4.37 -11.90
N PHE A 88 9.21 5.34 -11.46
CA PHE A 88 10.09 5.20 -10.30
C PHE A 88 9.55 5.93 -9.07
N ASN A 89 9.76 5.38 -7.88
CA ASN A 89 9.33 5.99 -6.62
C ASN A 89 10.40 6.94 -6.08
N TYR A 90 10.54 8.10 -6.70
CA TYR A 90 11.50 9.12 -6.25
C TYR A 90 11.13 9.76 -4.92
N ALA A 91 9.84 9.77 -4.56
CA ALA A 91 9.37 10.34 -3.31
C ALA A 91 10.00 9.64 -2.09
N ASP A 92 9.94 8.31 -2.04
CA ASP A 92 10.53 7.56 -0.93
C ASP A 92 12.06 7.52 -1.03
N MET A 93 12.62 7.40 -2.23
CA MET A 93 14.06 7.45 -2.44
C MET A 93 14.68 8.75 -1.89
N SER A 94 14.10 9.91 -2.25
CA SER A 94 14.62 11.22 -1.85
C SER A 94 14.54 11.47 -0.34
N ARG A 95 13.47 10.97 0.32
CA ARG A 95 13.34 11.08 1.78
C ARG A 95 14.35 10.22 2.52
N ARG A 96 14.63 9.01 2.02
CA ARG A 96 15.43 8.02 2.75
C ARG A 96 16.91 8.10 2.43
N ILE A 97 17.28 8.61 1.28
CA ILE A 97 18.71 8.90 0.99
C ILE A 97 19.30 9.92 1.97
N ALA A 98 18.51 10.93 2.38
CA ALA A 98 18.92 11.91 3.37
C ALA A 98 19.13 11.31 4.78
N GLN A 99 18.62 10.08 5.00
CA GLN A 99 18.77 9.31 6.25
C GLN A 99 19.91 8.28 6.15
N GLY A 100 20.71 8.32 5.07
CA GLY A 100 21.88 7.46 4.85
C GLY A 100 21.58 6.10 4.23
N PHE A 101 20.35 5.82 3.80
CA PHE A 101 20.04 4.58 3.07
C PHE A 101 20.53 4.67 1.63
N ALA A 102 21.14 3.61 1.10
CA ALA A 102 21.13 3.37 -0.33
C ALA A 102 19.67 3.06 -0.73
N THR A 103 19.16 3.67 -1.81
CA THR A 103 17.75 3.52 -2.18
C THR A 103 17.60 3.06 -3.62
N VAL A 104 16.70 2.12 -3.87
CA VAL A 104 16.46 1.55 -5.21
C VAL A 104 14.97 1.46 -5.50
N THR A 105 14.61 1.63 -6.77
CA THR A 105 13.25 1.46 -7.28
C THR A 105 13.28 0.85 -8.67
N THR A 106 12.15 0.31 -9.13
CA THR A 106 11.99 -0.29 -10.46
C THR A 106 10.68 0.12 -11.09
N ASP A 107 10.65 0.18 -12.42
CA ASP A 107 9.42 0.38 -13.20
C ASP A 107 8.56 -0.89 -13.33
N SER A 108 9.01 -2.00 -12.74
CA SER A 108 8.34 -3.30 -12.78
C SER A 108 8.27 -3.96 -14.17
N GLY A 109 9.17 -3.61 -15.08
CA GLY A 109 9.35 -4.29 -16.36
C GLY A 109 8.58 -3.69 -17.55
N HIS A 110 8.02 -2.50 -17.40
CA HIS A 110 7.35 -1.76 -18.47
C HIS A 110 7.38 -0.24 -18.17
N LYS A 111 6.95 0.56 -19.14
CA LYS A 111 6.84 2.02 -18.96
C LYS A 111 5.40 2.47 -18.82
N ALA A 112 5.17 3.51 -18.02
CA ALA A 112 3.85 4.15 -17.94
C ALA A 112 3.36 4.57 -19.33
N GLY A 113 2.10 4.26 -19.65
CA GLY A 113 1.53 4.52 -20.95
C GLY A 113 1.95 3.59 -22.07
N GLN A 114 2.77 2.58 -21.81
CA GLN A 114 3.10 1.54 -22.79
C GLN A 114 1.84 0.76 -23.14
N ALA A 115 1.44 0.81 -24.42
CA ALA A 115 0.25 0.13 -24.90
C ALA A 115 0.37 -1.38 -24.72
N ARG A 116 -0.70 -2.01 -24.25
CA ARG A 116 -0.84 -3.47 -24.15
C ARG A 116 0.31 -4.22 -23.47
N TRP A 117 1.01 -3.57 -22.53
CA TRP A 117 2.11 -4.24 -21.82
C TRP A 117 1.63 -5.49 -21.04
N MET A 118 0.39 -5.49 -20.56
CA MET A 118 -0.21 -6.63 -19.86
C MET A 118 -0.49 -7.82 -20.79
N ALA A 119 -0.55 -7.64 -22.10
CA ALA A 119 -0.64 -8.75 -23.07
C ALA A 119 0.69 -9.52 -23.16
N ASN A 120 1.83 -8.88 -22.88
CA ASN A 120 3.15 -9.51 -22.88
C ASN A 120 3.35 -10.39 -21.64
N ALA A 121 3.55 -11.70 -21.84
CA ALA A 121 3.69 -12.67 -20.75
C ALA A 121 4.88 -12.36 -19.81
N LYS A 122 6.04 -11.96 -20.37
CA LYS A 122 7.21 -11.60 -19.58
C LYS A 122 6.96 -10.36 -18.74
N ALA A 123 6.39 -9.32 -19.32
CA ALA A 123 6.07 -8.08 -18.59
C ALA A 123 5.06 -8.33 -17.46
N ARG A 124 4.07 -9.22 -17.64
CA ARG A 124 3.16 -9.62 -16.55
C ARG A 124 3.92 -10.27 -15.40
N VAL A 125 4.76 -11.27 -15.68
CA VAL A 125 5.55 -11.97 -14.63
C VAL A 125 6.49 -11.01 -13.92
N ASP A 126 7.13 -10.10 -14.65
CA ASP A 126 7.99 -9.07 -14.07
C ASP A 126 7.18 -8.15 -13.13
N TYR A 127 6.00 -7.69 -13.56
CA TYR A 127 5.10 -6.87 -12.75
C TYR A 127 4.52 -7.62 -11.54
N GLU A 128 4.16 -8.88 -11.70
CA GLU A 128 3.57 -9.67 -10.63
C GLU A 128 4.52 -9.83 -9.43
N HIS A 129 5.82 -10.08 -9.69
CA HIS A 129 6.77 -10.33 -8.62
C HIS A 129 8.25 -10.20 -8.99
N ARG A 130 8.64 -10.50 -10.25
CA ARG A 130 10.03 -10.79 -10.58
C ARG A 130 10.92 -9.54 -10.62
N ALA A 131 10.37 -8.41 -11.07
CA ALA A 131 11.14 -7.18 -11.25
C ALA A 131 11.70 -6.64 -9.91
N THR A 132 10.93 -6.69 -8.83
CA THR A 132 11.40 -6.24 -7.50
C THR A 132 12.53 -7.10 -6.97
N HIS A 133 12.41 -8.42 -7.10
CA HIS A 133 13.45 -9.38 -6.74
C HIS A 133 14.78 -9.11 -7.47
N LEU A 134 14.74 -9.12 -8.79
CA LEU A 134 15.95 -8.89 -9.59
C LEU A 134 16.59 -7.52 -9.30
N THR A 135 15.76 -6.51 -9.04
CA THR A 135 16.24 -5.18 -8.67
C THR A 135 16.95 -5.19 -7.31
N ALA A 136 16.45 -5.98 -6.34
CA ALA A 136 17.11 -6.13 -5.04
C ALA A 136 18.49 -6.79 -5.16
N GLU A 137 18.59 -7.87 -5.94
CA GLU A 137 19.87 -8.55 -6.21
C GLU A 137 20.87 -7.62 -6.88
N VAL A 138 20.46 -6.93 -7.95
CA VAL A 138 21.30 -5.99 -8.70
C VAL A 138 21.74 -4.82 -7.81
N ALA A 139 20.84 -4.26 -7.02
CA ALA A 139 21.17 -3.16 -6.11
C ALA A 139 22.23 -3.56 -5.08
N LYS A 140 22.10 -4.75 -4.49
CA LYS A 140 23.09 -5.30 -3.55
C LYS A 140 24.47 -5.51 -4.22
N ALA A 141 24.50 -6.05 -5.43
CA ALA A 141 25.72 -6.27 -6.19
C ALA A 141 26.42 -4.95 -6.56
N ILE A 142 25.66 -3.95 -7.00
CA ILE A 142 26.22 -2.62 -7.33
C ILE A 142 26.69 -1.89 -6.06
N ALA A 143 25.93 -1.97 -4.95
CA ALA A 143 26.33 -1.38 -3.68
C ALA A 143 27.65 -2.00 -3.17
N LEU A 144 27.82 -3.33 -3.25
CA LEU A 144 29.07 -4.01 -2.91
C LEU A 144 30.24 -3.47 -3.74
N ARG A 145 30.06 -3.28 -5.04
CA ARG A 145 31.11 -2.72 -5.92
C ARG A 145 31.44 -1.27 -5.57
N PHE A 146 30.45 -0.46 -5.25
CA PHE A 146 30.64 0.96 -4.95
C PHE A 146 31.28 1.19 -3.59
N TYR A 147 30.81 0.50 -2.54
CA TYR A 147 31.27 0.72 -1.16
C TYR A 147 32.43 -0.22 -0.75
N GLY A 148 32.71 -1.27 -1.52
CA GLY A 148 33.74 -2.28 -1.16
C GLY A 148 33.29 -3.18 0.02
N ARG A 149 32.02 -3.09 0.46
CA ARG A 149 31.42 -3.94 1.50
C ARG A 149 29.97 -4.25 1.20
N ALA A 150 29.49 -5.37 1.70
CA ALA A 150 28.11 -5.79 1.51
C ALA A 150 27.11 -4.87 2.25
N VAL A 151 25.85 -4.94 1.83
CA VAL A 151 24.72 -4.34 2.55
C VAL A 151 24.56 -5.08 3.88
N ASP A 152 24.54 -4.33 4.98
CA ASP A 152 24.39 -4.91 6.33
C ASP A 152 22.95 -5.36 6.57
N LYS A 153 21.99 -4.51 6.20
CA LYS A 153 20.55 -4.77 6.32
C LYS A 153 19.79 -4.21 5.15
N SER A 154 18.75 -4.92 4.72
CA SER A 154 17.89 -4.52 3.60
C SER A 154 16.43 -4.43 4.00
N TYR A 155 15.76 -3.37 3.54
CA TYR A 155 14.38 -3.04 3.87
C TYR A 155 13.57 -2.78 2.59
N TYR A 156 12.28 -3.06 2.64
CA TYR A 156 11.35 -2.71 1.57
C TYR A 156 10.20 -1.87 2.12
N LEU A 157 9.87 -0.79 1.43
CA LEU A 157 8.76 0.10 1.79
C LEU A 157 7.87 0.31 0.57
N GLY A 158 6.59 -0.07 0.68
CA GLY A 158 5.64 0.16 -0.38
C GLY A 158 4.21 0.27 0.10
N CYS A 159 3.37 0.91 -0.72
CA CYS A 159 1.93 0.99 -0.50
C CYS A 159 1.17 0.64 -1.78
N SER A 160 -0.07 0.14 -1.67
CA SER A 160 -0.87 -0.28 -2.83
C SER A 160 -0.19 -1.41 -3.61
N GLY A 161 0.03 -1.26 -4.92
CA GLY A 161 0.88 -2.16 -5.70
C GLY A 161 2.24 -2.39 -5.05
N GLY A 162 2.88 -1.33 -4.50
CA GLY A 162 4.13 -1.45 -3.74
C GLY A 162 3.98 -2.24 -2.42
N GLY A 163 2.82 -2.16 -1.78
CA GLY A 163 2.49 -3.01 -0.62
C GLY A 163 2.31 -4.48 -1.02
N ARG A 164 1.70 -4.75 -2.18
CA ARG A 164 1.64 -6.09 -2.78
C ARG A 164 3.04 -6.62 -3.09
N GLN A 165 3.90 -5.80 -3.68
CA GLN A 165 5.31 -6.13 -3.92
C GLN A 165 6.02 -6.52 -2.60
N ALA A 166 5.84 -5.75 -1.51
CA ALA A 166 6.39 -6.09 -0.19
C ALA A 166 5.93 -7.46 0.31
N LEU A 167 4.66 -7.83 0.11
CA LEU A 167 4.16 -9.16 0.44
C LEU A 167 4.80 -10.25 -0.45
N LYS A 168 5.01 -9.97 -1.73
CA LYS A 168 5.67 -10.92 -2.65
C LYS A 168 7.13 -11.17 -2.27
N GLU A 169 7.86 -10.14 -1.85
CA GLU A 169 9.22 -10.29 -1.34
C GLU A 169 9.25 -11.24 -0.13
N MET A 170 8.36 -11.04 0.83
CA MET A 170 8.26 -11.92 2.00
C MET A 170 7.88 -13.36 1.63
N GLN A 171 7.02 -13.54 0.63
CA GLN A 171 6.44 -14.84 0.26
C GLN A 171 7.30 -15.65 -0.70
N ASN A 172 7.85 -15.00 -1.74
CA ASN A 172 8.54 -15.66 -2.83
C ASN A 172 10.08 -15.55 -2.72
N TYR A 173 10.58 -14.45 -2.11
CA TYR A 173 12.00 -14.09 -2.08
C TYR A 173 12.47 -13.74 -0.67
N PRO A 174 12.35 -14.67 0.29
CA PRO A 174 12.60 -14.39 1.71
C PRO A 174 14.03 -13.94 2.02
N GLY A 175 14.95 -14.07 1.06
CA GLY A 175 16.36 -13.65 1.16
C GLY A 175 16.63 -12.19 0.82
N ASP A 176 15.69 -11.50 0.19
CA ASP A 176 15.96 -10.18 -0.39
C ASP A 176 15.97 -9.07 0.64
N TYR A 177 15.04 -9.12 1.60
CA TYR A 177 14.89 -8.08 2.61
C TYR A 177 14.81 -8.66 4.03
N ASP A 178 15.48 -8.00 4.97
CA ASP A 178 15.41 -8.34 6.41
C ASP A 178 14.11 -7.79 7.03
N GLY A 179 13.56 -6.74 6.45
CA GLY A 179 12.31 -6.14 6.90
C GLY A 179 11.48 -5.59 5.75
N VAL A 180 10.15 -5.77 5.81
CA VAL A 180 9.23 -5.25 4.78
C VAL A 180 8.09 -4.46 5.41
N ILE A 181 7.67 -3.38 4.72
CA ILE A 181 6.48 -2.60 5.06
C ILE A 181 5.49 -2.70 3.91
N ALA A 182 4.34 -3.29 4.18
CA ALA A 182 3.26 -3.49 3.23
C ALA A 182 2.05 -2.62 3.59
N GLY A 183 1.96 -1.44 2.98
CA GLY A 183 0.83 -0.53 3.15
C GLY A 183 -0.29 -0.83 2.18
N ALA A 184 -1.55 -0.87 2.65
CA ALA A 184 -2.73 -1.07 1.83
C ALA A 184 -2.51 -2.11 0.71
N PRO A 185 -2.03 -3.34 1.04
CA PRO A 185 -1.33 -4.20 0.08
C PRO A 185 -2.23 -4.90 -0.94
N GLY A 186 -3.55 -4.90 -0.75
CA GLY A 186 -4.47 -5.61 -1.63
C GLY A 186 -4.04 -7.07 -1.86
N PRO A 187 -3.94 -7.92 -0.82
CA PRO A 187 -3.33 -9.25 -0.93
C PRO A 187 -4.05 -10.17 -1.91
N TYR A 188 -5.33 -9.97 -2.15
CA TYR A 188 -6.09 -10.67 -3.19
C TYR A 188 -6.55 -9.69 -4.28
N MET A 189 -5.57 -9.14 -5.02
CA MET A 189 -5.79 -8.13 -6.05
C MET A 189 -6.81 -8.54 -7.14
N PRO A 190 -6.83 -9.79 -7.67
CA PRO A 190 -7.84 -10.21 -8.65
C PRO A 190 -9.28 -10.03 -8.14
N LEU A 191 -9.60 -10.49 -6.93
CA LEU A 191 -10.96 -10.33 -6.36
C LEU A 191 -11.31 -8.86 -6.14
N GLN A 192 -10.35 -8.06 -5.69
CA GLN A 192 -10.54 -6.62 -5.52
C GLN A 192 -10.83 -5.93 -6.85
N SER A 193 -10.13 -6.31 -7.93
CA SER A 193 -10.36 -5.79 -9.27
C SER A 193 -11.73 -6.21 -9.82
N VAL A 194 -12.19 -7.44 -9.53
CA VAL A 194 -13.57 -7.88 -9.82
C VAL A 194 -14.58 -6.97 -9.13
N ARG A 195 -14.38 -6.68 -7.84
CA ARG A 195 -15.27 -5.78 -7.10
C ARG A 195 -15.29 -4.37 -7.69
N MET A 196 -14.14 -3.83 -8.07
CA MET A 196 -14.04 -2.51 -8.70
C MET A 196 -14.76 -2.47 -10.04
N MET A 197 -14.59 -3.49 -10.90
CA MET A 197 -15.26 -3.61 -12.19
C MET A 197 -16.78 -3.73 -12.00
N TRP A 198 -17.23 -4.63 -11.13
CA TRP A 198 -18.64 -4.81 -10.81
C TRP A 198 -19.29 -3.51 -10.33
N GLY A 199 -18.69 -2.80 -9.39
CA GLY A 199 -19.24 -1.55 -8.87
C GLY A 199 -19.29 -0.43 -9.92
N ALA A 200 -18.30 -0.37 -10.83
CA ALA A 200 -18.30 0.57 -11.94
C ALA A 200 -19.37 0.24 -12.99
N LEU A 201 -19.55 -1.05 -13.32
CA LEU A 201 -20.58 -1.51 -14.27
C LEU A 201 -21.99 -1.30 -13.74
N LEU A 202 -22.23 -1.51 -12.44
CA LEU A 202 -23.51 -1.18 -11.82
C LEU A 202 -23.88 0.29 -12.05
N GLN A 203 -22.94 1.20 -11.82
CA GLN A 203 -23.18 2.64 -11.99
C GLN A 203 -23.26 3.05 -13.46
N LYS A 204 -22.49 2.41 -14.37
CA LYS A 204 -22.60 2.62 -15.82
C LYS A 204 -24.00 2.22 -16.34
N ASN A 205 -24.52 1.09 -15.88
CA ASN A 205 -25.76 0.49 -16.41
C ASN A 205 -27.04 1.02 -15.74
N ASP A 206 -26.93 1.76 -14.63
CA ASP A 206 -28.05 2.47 -13.98
C ASP A 206 -27.67 3.93 -13.71
N PRO A 207 -27.75 4.82 -14.71
CA PRO A 207 -27.43 6.24 -14.53
C PRO A 207 -28.30 6.96 -13.49
N ALA A 208 -29.53 6.50 -13.24
CA ALA A 208 -30.42 7.11 -12.24
C ALA A 208 -29.97 6.77 -10.81
N GLY A 209 -29.36 5.61 -10.63
CA GLY A 209 -28.77 5.13 -9.37
C GLY A 209 -27.32 5.55 -9.19
N ALA A 210 -26.62 6.01 -10.24
CA ALA A 210 -25.20 6.35 -10.18
C ALA A 210 -24.90 7.39 -9.09
N LEU A 211 -23.91 7.09 -8.25
CA LEU A 211 -23.52 7.93 -7.11
C LEU A 211 -22.44 8.91 -7.51
N THR A 212 -22.62 10.17 -7.20
CA THR A 212 -21.64 11.23 -7.38
C THR A 212 -20.68 11.33 -6.18
N ASP A 213 -19.59 12.08 -6.31
CA ASP A 213 -18.71 12.39 -5.18
C ASP A 213 -19.48 13.03 -4.01
N ALA A 214 -20.48 13.85 -4.28
CA ALA A 214 -21.31 14.47 -3.26
C ALA A 214 -22.18 13.42 -2.50
N ASP A 215 -22.71 12.42 -3.19
CA ASP A 215 -23.48 11.34 -2.60
C ASP A 215 -22.59 10.46 -1.69
N TRP A 216 -21.39 10.12 -2.16
CA TRP A 216 -20.41 9.39 -1.37
C TRP A 216 -19.94 10.20 -0.15
N ALA A 217 -19.70 11.51 -0.31
CA ALA A 217 -19.36 12.39 0.80
C ALA A 217 -20.50 12.52 1.83
N LEU A 218 -21.75 12.53 1.38
CA LEU A 218 -22.92 12.49 2.28
C LEU A 218 -22.93 11.20 3.12
N TYR A 219 -22.76 10.05 2.46
CA TYR A 219 -22.70 8.76 3.15
C TYR A 219 -21.58 8.72 4.19
N GLU A 220 -20.36 9.10 3.81
CA GLU A 220 -19.19 9.15 4.70
C GLU A 220 -19.45 10.05 5.92
N ARG A 221 -19.93 11.29 5.71
CA ARG A 221 -20.24 12.22 6.80
C ARG A 221 -21.27 11.68 7.75
N ARG A 222 -22.36 11.12 7.23
CA ARG A 222 -23.49 10.62 8.05
C ARG A 222 -23.09 9.37 8.84
N ALA A 223 -22.35 8.44 8.22
CA ALA A 223 -21.84 7.25 8.90
C ALA A 223 -20.82 7.64 9.99
N THR A 224 -19.89 8.56 9.69
CA THR A 224 -18.94 9.09 10.68
C THR A 224 -19.67 9.73 11.84
N ALA A 225 -20.59 10.65 11.60
CA ALA A 225 -21.35 11.32 12.66
C ALA A 225 -22.13 10.35 13.57
N ALA A 226 -22.63 9.25 13.00
CA ALA A 226 -23.34 8.22 13.76
C ALA A 226 -22.42 7.35 14.63
N CYS A 227 -21.16 7.20 14.25
CA CYS A 227 -20.25 6.20 14.84
C CYS A 227 -18.99 6.80 15.53
N ASP A 228 -18.74 8.08 15.35
CA ASP A 228 -17.60 8.81 15.87
C ASP A 228 -17.41 8.61 17.40
N LYS A 229 -18.50 8.65 18.17
CA LYS A 229 -18.46 8.50 19.63
C LYS A 229 -18.26 7.06 20.14
N ASN A 230 -18.14 6.07 19.27
CA ASN A 230 -18.04 4.66 19.68
C ASN A 230 -16.74 4.31 20.42
N ASP A 231 -15.72 5.13 20.32
CA ASP A 231 -14.45 5.02 21.06
C ASP A 231 -14.37 5.92 22.29
N GLY A 232 -15.40 6.76 22.53
CA GLY A 232 -15.48 7.70 23.63
C GLY A 232 -15.07 9.14 23.27
N VAL A 233 -14.71 9.42 22.02
CA VAL A 233 -14.30 10.74 21.53
C VAL A 233 -15.18 11.14 20.37
N ALA A 234 -15.52 12.43 20.28
CA ALA A 234 -16.18 13.02 19.12
C ALA A 234 -15.18 13.93 18.42
N ASP A 235 -14.52 13.41 17.39
CA ASP A 235 -13.44 14.10 16.69
C ASP A 235 -13.48 13.94 15.15
N GLY A 236 -14.56 13.37 14.63
CA GLY A 236 -14.74 13.13 13.21
C GLY A 236 -14.00 11.90 12.69
N ILE A 237 -13.52 11.02 13.58
CA ILE A 237 -12.76 9.83 13.23
C ILE A 237 -13.40 8.59 13.85
N VAL A 238 -13.71 7.59 13.05
CA VAL A 238 -14.19 6.30 13.51
C VAL A 238 -13.00 5.38 13.76
N GLU A 239 -12.66 5.16 15.03
CA GLU A 239 -11.51 4.33 15.44
C GLU A 239 -11.66 2.86 14.98
N ASN A 240 -12.85 2.29 15.13
CA ASN A 240 -13.16 0.93 14.69
C ASN A 240 -14.52 0.89 13.98
N PRO A 241 -14.56 0.92 12.63
CA PRO A 241 -15.80 0.92 11.88
C PRO A 241 -16.61 -0.38 12.00
N LEU A 242 -16.01 -1.49 12.45
CA LEU A 242 -16.74 -2.74 12.70
C LEU A 242 -17.68 -2.63 13.91
N ARG A 243 -17.55 -1.57 14.72
CA ARG A 243 -18.51 -1.22 15.78
C ARG A 243 -19.66 -0.34 15.28
N CYS A 244 -19.53 0.19 14.08
CA CYS A 244 -20.48 1.13 13.52
C CYS A 244 -21.77 0.42 13.09
N ARG A 245 -22.92 0.89 13.58
CA ARG A 245 -24.25 0.38 13.21
C ARG A 245 -25.03 1.47 12.50
N PHE A 246 -24.44 1.98 11.42
CA PHE A 246 -25.12 3.00 10.60
C PHE A 246 -26.21 2.38 9.74
N ARG A 247 -27.37 3.02 9.74
CA ARG A 247 -28.52 2.62 8.92
C ARG A 247 -28.55 3.45 7.65
N ILE A 248 -28.24 2.82 6.52
CA ILE A 248 -28.17 3.47 5.21
C ILE A 248 -29.52 4.07 4.82
N GLU A 249 -30.64 3.42 5.21
CA GLU A 249 -32.00 3.88 4.95
C GLU A 249 -32.27 5.29 5.52
N SER A 250 -31.51 5.72 6.53
CA SER A 250 -31.61 7.07 7.08
C SER A 250 -31.15 8.18 6.13
N LEU A 251 -30.54 7.81 5.00
CA LEU A 251 -30.16 8.72 3.93
C LEU A 251 -31.27 8.99 2.91
N ALA A 252 -32.40 8.25 2.99
CA ALA A 252 -33.52 8.44 2.05
C ALA A 252 -34.08 9.85 2.11
N CYS A 253 -34.36 10.44 0.94
CA CYS A 253 -35.10 11.72 0.87
C CYS A 253 -36.52 11.53 1.40
N THR A 254 -36.97 12.46 2.24
CA THR A 254 -38.38 12.63 2.62
C THR A 254 -39.14 13.39 1.55
N PRO A 255 -40.51 13.33 1.52
CA PRO A 255 -41.29 14.08 0.56
C PRO A 255 -40.92 15.57 0.54
N GLY A 256 -40.56 16.10 -0.64
CA GLY A 256 -40.11 17.49 -0.84
C GLY A 256 -38.65 17.78 -0.53
N GLN A 257 -37.91 16.85 0.03
CA GLN A 257 -36.47 17.02 0.28
C GLN A 257 -35.66 16.70 -0.98
N THR A 258 -34.71 17.60 -1.34
CA THR A 258 -33.86 17.48 -2.54
C THR A 258 -32.36 17.62 -2.24
N ILE A 259 -31.98 17.96 -0.99
CA ILE A 259 -30.60 18.16 -0.55
C ILE A 259 -30.32 17.33 0.71
N ASP A 260 -29.05 16.98 0.94
CA ASP A 260 -28.60 16.15 2.06
C ASP A 260 -29.34 14.81 2.22
N CYS A 261 -29.79 14.22 1.12
CA CYS A 261 -30.45 12.93 1.07
C CYS A 261 -30.17 12.23 -0.27
N LEU A 262 -30.46 10.93 -0.33
CA LEU A 262 -30.37 10.14 -1.55
C LEU A 262 -31.75 9.84 -2.11
N SER A 263 -31.92 9.99 -3.43
CA SER A 263 -33.10 9.50 -4.14
C SER A 263 -33.20 7.98 -4.00
N ARG A 264 -34.40 7.42 -4.23
CA ARG A 264 -34.63 5.98 -4.12
C ARG A 264 -33.68 5.13 -4.98
N PRO A 265 -33.40 5.45 -6.26
CA PRO A 265 -32.40 4.72 -7.06
C PRO A 265 -31.00 4.79 -6.48
N LYS A 266 -30.54 5.99 -6.06
CA LYS A 266 -29.23 6.17 -5.45
C LYS A 266 -29.05 5.43 -4.14
N LEU A 267 -30.09 5.40 -3.31
CA LEU A 267 -30.07 4.64 -2.06
C LEU A 267 -29.93 3.14 -2.33
N ALA A 268 -30.68 2.59 -3.28
CA ALA A 268 -30.59 1.19 -3.68
C ALA A 268 -29.20 0.84 -4.24
N MET A 269 -28.61 1.73 -5.04
CA MET A 269 -27.25 1.59 -5.56
C MET A 269 -26.23 1.55 -4.41
N LEU A 270 -26.30 2.49 -3.47
CA LEU A 270 -25.42 2.53 -2.31
C LEU A 270 -25.52 1.23 -1.49
N GLU A 271 -26.74 0.80 -1.17
CA GLU A 271 -26.97 -0.45 -0.45
C GLU A 271 -26.38 -1.65 -1.16
N THR A 272 -26.48 -1.70 -2.49
CA THR A 272 -25.93 -2.78 -3.31
C THR A 272 -24.41 -2.79 -3.25
N ILE A 273 -23.78 -1.64 -3.49
CA ILE A 273 -22.30 -1.53 -3.56
C ILE A 273 -21.64 -1.83 -2.21
N VAL A 274 -22.22 -1.42 -1.09
CA VAL A 274 -21.57 -1.61 0.22
C VAL A 274 -21.75 -3.00 0.82
N LYS A 275 -22.76 -3.75 0.38
CA LYS A 275 -22.99 -5.15 0.79
C LYS A 275 -21.90 -6.08 0.24
N PRO A 276 -21.78 -7.31 0.75
CA PRO A 276 -20.96 -8.34 0.12
C PRO A 276 -21.34 -8.50 -1.36
N MET A 277 -20.31 -8.49 -2.22
CA MET A 277 -20.49 -8.67 -3.66
C MET A 277 -20.93 -10.11 -3.92
N PRO A 278 -22.09 -10.34 -4.57
CA PRO A 278 -22.52 -11.69 -4.92
C PRO A 278 -21.82 -12.18 -6.21
N ASP A 279 -21.65 -13.49 -6.35
CA ASP A 279 -21.41 -14.12 -7.65
C ASP A 279 -22.70 -14.16 -8.49
N GLU A 280 -22.68 -14.81 -9.65
CA GLU A 280 -23.82 -14.94 -10.57
C GLU A 280 -24.94 -15.82 -9.99
N GLN A 281 -24.66 -16.60 -8.95
CA GLN A 281 -25.62 -17.46 -8.22
C GLN A 281 -26.10 -16.82 -6.91
N GLY A 282 -25.64 -15.60 -6.58
CA GLY A 282 -26.01 -14.88 -5.37
C GLY A 282 -25.16 -15.22 -4.13
N LYS A 283 -24.13 -16.05 -4.25
CA LYS A 283 -23.22 -16.35 -3.15
C LYS A 283 -22.24 -15.20 -2.97
N ALA A 284 -21.99 -14.80 -1.72
CA ALA A 284 -21.04 -13.73 -1.40
C ALA A 284 -19.59 -14.13 -1.79
N MET A 285 -18.94 -13.27 -2.54
CA MET A 285 -17.52 -13.39 -2.94
C MET A 285 -16.58 -12.65 -1.98
N ASP A 286 -17.06 -11.66 -1.25
CA ASP A 286 -16.29 -10.87 -0.29
C ASP A 286 -17.14 -10.46 0.93
N GLY A 287 -16.54 -9.71 1.86
CA GLY A 287 -17.20 -9.26 3.08
C GLY A 287 -17.93 -7.90 2.96
N GLY A 288 -17.98 -7.29 1.78
CA GLY A 288 -18.53 -5.95 1.62
C GLY A 288 -17.60 -4.84 2.13
N LEU A 289 -18.14 -3.62 2.25
CA LEU A 289 -17.41 -2.44 2.72
C LEU A 289 -17.81 -2.12 4.16
N THR A 290 -16.87 -1.61 4.95
CA THR A 290 -17.17 -1.07 6.27
C THR A 290 -17.99 0.22 6.17
N PRO A 291 -18.87 0.53 7.17
CA PRO A 291 -19.68 1.73 7.14
C PRO A 291 -18.86 3.01 6.94
N GLY A 292 -19.33 3.87 6.04
CA GLY A 292 -18.68 5.13 5.72
C GLY A 292 -17.57 5.05 4.68
N VAL A 293 -17.15 3.87 4.25
CA VAL A 293 -16.16 3.72 3.18
C VAL A 293 -16.83 4.01 1.84
N ARG A 294 -16.25 4.94 1.10
CA ARG A 294 -16.67 5.29 -0.26
C ARG A 294 -15.90 4.49 -1.32
N THR A 295 -16.45 4.40 -2.51
CA THR A 295 -15.72 3.91 -3.69
C THR A 295 -15.58 5.04 -4.71
N ARG A 296 -14.83 4.78 -5.79
CA ARG A 296 -14.74 5.74 -6.89
C ARG A 296 -16.06 5.75 -7.67
N PRO A 297 -16.64 6.92 -7.95
CA PRO A 297 -17.79 7.03 -8.83
C PRO A 297 -17.38 6.86 -10.29
N GLY A 298 -18.37 6.55 -11.14
CA GLY A 298 -18.22 6.55 -12.59
C GLY A 298 -17.93 5.18 -13.22
N PRO A 299 -17.73 5.16 -14.55
CA PRO A 299 -17.48 3.95 -15.33
C PRO A 299 -16.10 3.34 -15.01
N PRO A 300 -15.80 2.13 -15.50
CA PRO A 300 -14.49 1.52 -15.34
C PRO A 300 -13.35 2.45 -15.83
N SER A 301 -12.32 2.63 -15.01
CA SER A 301 -11.16 3.43 -15.40
C SER A 301 -10.39 2.74 -16.55
N PRO A 302 -9.65 3.49 -17.39
CA PRO A 302 -8.83 2.90 -18.46
C PRO A 302 -7.84 1.84 -17.92
N LEU A 303 -7.23 2.06 -16.76
CA LEU A 303 -6.33 1.08 -16.14
C LEU A 303 -7.06 -0.21 -15.77
N LEU A 304 -8.23 -0.09 -15.13
CA LEU A 304 -9.02 -1.25 -14.75
C LEU A 304 -9.48 -2.04 -15.98
N ARG A 305 -9.91 -1.32 -17.04
CA ARG A 305 -10.30 -1.95 -18.31
C ARG A 305 -9.11 -2.66 -18.96
N ALA A 306 -7.92 -2.05 -19.00
CA ALA A 306 -6.72 -2.66 -19.59
C ALA A 306 -6.29 -3.94 -18.84
N MET A 307 -6.45 -4.00 -17.52
CA MET A 307 -6.18 -5.22 -16.77
C MET A 307 -7.03 -6.39 -17.26
N TRP A 308 -8.31 -6.18 -17.57
CA TRP A 308 -9.19 -7.23 -18.08
C TRP A 308 -8.96 -7.50 -19.56
N ALA A 309 -9.02 -6.47 -20.40
CA ALA A 309 -8.85 -6.63 -21.86
C ALA A 309 -7.48 -7.23 -22.24
N ASP A 310 -6.40 -6.59 -21.79
CA ASP A 310 -5.04 -7.00 -22.18
C ASP A 310 -4.47 -8.08 -21.26
N GLY A 311 -4.63 -7.93 -19.95
CA GLY A 311 -4.02 -8.81 -18.96
C GLY A 311 -4.70 -10.17 -18.87
N VAL A 312 -6.03 -10.19 -18.76
CA VAL A 312 -6.80 -11.40 -18.52
C VAL A 312 -7.23 -12.05 -19.84
N HIS A 313 -7.88 -11.29 -20.74
CA HIS A 313 -8.45 -11.84 -21.98
C HIS A 313 -7.49 -11.83 -23.17
N ASP A 314 -6.46 -10.97 -23.14
CA ASP A 314 -5.54 -10.73 -24.26
C ASP A 314 -6.30 -10.32 -25.54
N ASP A 315 -7.36 -9.55 -25.36
CA ASP A 315 -8.28 -9.11 -26.40
C ASP A 315 -8.49 -7.59 -26.30
N PRO A 316 -7.96 -6.81 -27.27
CA PRO A 316 -8.13 -5.36 -27.27
C PRO A 316 -9.60 -4.93 -27.50
N ASP A 317 -10.39 -5.78 -28.12
CA ASP A 317 -11.80 -5.56 -28.45
C ASP A 317 -12.74 -6.11 -27.37
N TRP A 318 -12.18 -6.63 -26.26
CA TRP A 318 -12.97 -7.16 -25.14
C TRP A 318 -14.02 -6.16 -24.67
N ASN A 319 -15.26 -6.65 -24.64
CA ASN A 319 -16.41 -5.87 -24.21
C ASN A 319 -16.63 -6.04 -22.70
N GLU A 320 -16.56 -4.95 -21.94
CA GLU A 320 -16.77 -4.94 -20.49
C GLU A 320 -18.19 -5.35 -20.06
N ASP A 321 -19.17 -5.29 -20.96
CA ASP A 321 -20.55 -5.76 -20.70
C ASP A 321 -20.64 -7.30 -20.65
N ASP A 322 -19.63 -8.00 -21.18
CA ASP A 322 -19.47 -9.46 -21.08
C ASP A 322 -18.85 -9.92 -19.75
N PHE A 323 -18.44 -8.98 -18.89
CA PHE A 323 -17.79 -9.29 -17.62
C PHE A 323 -18.68 -10.16 -16.71
N ARG A 324 -18.10 -11.27 -16.22
CA ARG A 324 -18.73 -12.22 -15.29
C ARG A 324 -17.83 -12.43 -14.08
N ARG A 325 -18.30 -12.05 -12.89
CA ARG A 325 -17.50 -11.98 -11.66
C ARG A 325 -16.73 -13.26 -11.35
N SER A 326 -17.42 -14.41 -11.39
CA SER A 326 -16.79 -15.70 -11.08
C SER A 326 -15.86 -16.15 -12.19
N ALA A 327 -16.33 -16.16 -13.44
CA ALA A 327 -15.56 -16.63 -14.58
C ALA A 327 -14.30 -15.79 -14.82
N ASP A 328 -14.42 -14.46 -14.70
CA ASP A 328 -13.30 -13.55 -14.89
C ASP A 328 -12.32 -13.60 -13.72
N LEU A 329 -12.80 -13.80 -12.48
CA LEU A 329 -11.92 -14.07 -11.34
C LEU A 329 -11.07 -15.31 -11.57
N ASP A 330 -11.69 -16.40 -12.06
CA ASP A 330 -10.98 -17.63 -12.39
C ASP A 330 -10.01 -17.44 -13.55
N ALA A 331 -10.39 -16.68 -14.57
CA ALA A 331 -9.51 -16.33 -15.68
C ALA A 331 -8.29 -15.50 -15.21
N ALA A 332 -8.52 -14.50 -14.36
CA ALA A 332 -7.44 -13.70 -13.78
C ALA A 332 -6.49 -14.56 -12.93
N ASN A 333 -7.02 -15.45 -12.09
CA ASN A 333 -6.22 -16.37 -11.28
C ASN A 333 -5.38 -17.35 -12.14
N ARG A 334 -5.87 -17.74 -13.30
CA ARG A 334 -5.10 -18.60 -14.26
C ARG A 334 -4.05 -17.82 -15.02
N ARG A 335 -4.41 -16.63 -15.49
CA ARG A 335 -3.57 -15.83 -16.39
C ARG A 335 -2.46 -15.06 -15.66
N MET A 336 -2.76 -14.62 -14.44
CA MET A 336 -1.87 -13.84 -13.57
C MET A 336 -1.86 -14.42 -12.13
N PRO A 337 -1.37 -15.67 -11.94
CA PRO A 337 -1.48 -16.37 -10.66
C PRO A 337 -0.71 -15.69 -9.53
N GLU A 338 0.38 -15.02 -9.85
CA GLU A 338 1.24 -14.35 -8.88
C GLU A 338 0.82 -12.88 -8.63
N LEU A 339 -0.26 -12.40 -9.27
CA LEU A 339 -0.89 -11.13 -8.88
C LEU A 339 -1.52 -11.23 -7.48
N ARG A 340 -1.84 -12.44 -7.03
CA ARG A 340 -2.15 -12.75 -5.63
C ARG A 340 -0.90 -12.65 -4.77
N ALA A 341 -1.04 -12.05 -3.60
CA ALA A 341 -0.01 -11.93 -2.58
C ALA A 341 -0.56 -12.37 -1.19
N ASP A 342 -1.36 -13.45 -1.19
CA ASP A 342 -2.06 -13.97 -0.02
C ASP A 342 -1.53 -15.34 0.46
N LYS A 343 -0.35 -15.76 -0.02
CA LYS A 343 0.33 -16.98 0.46
C LYS A 343 0.68 -16.85 1.94
N THR A 344 0.34 -17.88 2.72
CA THR A 344 0.61 -17.91 4.17
C THR A 344 1.88 -18.65 4.55
N ALA A 345 2.54 -19.31 3.60
CA ALA A 345 3.80 -20.03 3.78
C ALA A 345 4.98 -19.04 3.80
N ILE A 346 5.16 -18.36 4.94
CA ILE A 346 6.22 -17.35 5.16
C ILE A 346 7.30 -17.81 6.13
N GLN A 347 7.33 -19.10 6.47
CA GLN A 347 8.32 -19.68 7.40
C GLN A 347 9.77 -19.41 6.98
N PRO A 348 10.15 -19.45 5.67
CA PRO A 348 11.51 -19.12 5.27
C PRO A 348 11.90 -17.66 5.60
N PHE A 349 10.97 -16.72 5.50
CA PHE A 349 11.19 -15.32 5.86
C PHE A 349 11.30 -15.16 7.39
N ILE A 350 10.37 -15.73 8.15
CA ILE A 350 10.36 -15.66 9.62
C ILE A 350 11.58 -16.40 10.21
N GLY A 351 11.91 -17.56 9.69
CA GLY A 351 12.99 -18.41 10.20
C GLY A 351 14.38 -17.80 10.10
N ARG A 352 14.58 -16.87 9.15
CA ARG A 352 15.83 -16.10 9.05
C ARG A 352 15.81 -14.79 9.86
N GLY A 353 14.78 -14.56 10.68
CA GLY A 353 14.63 -13.37 11.52
C GLY A 353 13.88 -12.22 10.84
N GLY A 354 13.29 -12.41 9.65
CA GLY A 354 12.57 -11.40 8.91
C GLY A 354 11.41 -10.79 9.71
N LYS A 355 11.18 -9.48 9.53
CA LYS A 355 10.13 -8.72 10.20
C LYS A 355 9.25 -8.00 9.18
N ALA A 356 7.94 -8.01 9.40
CA ALA A 356 7.00 -7.32 8.53
C ALA A 356 6.05 -6.42 9.32
N ILE A 357 5.82 -5.21 8.80
CA ILE A 357 4.75 -4.33 9.29
C ILE A 357 3.77 -4.10 8.14
N LEU A 358 2.52 -4.50 8.36
CA LEU A 358 1.41 -4.18 7.49
C LEU A 358 0.69 -2.95 8.05
N TYR A 359 0.19 -2.07 7.17
CA TYR A 359 -0.75 -1.04 7.59
C TYR A 359 -1.89 -0.89 6.59
N GLN A 360 -3.08 -0.51 7.09
CA GLN A 360 -4.28 -0.39 6.27
C GLN A 360 -5.17 0.74 6.79
N GLY A 361 -5.57 1.66 5.91
CA GLY A 361 -6.57 2.66 6.21
C GLY A 361 -7.96 2.04 6.35
N TRP A 362 -8.68 2.37 7.42
CA TRP A 362 -10.07 1.93 7.56
C TRP A 362 -11.01 2.55 6.52
N ALA A 363 -10.69 3.76 6.06
CA ALA A 363 -11.49 4.50 5.08
C ALA A 363 -10.94 4.42 3.65
N ASP A 364 -10.10 3.42 3.36
CA ASP A 364 -9.47 3.25 2.05
C ASP A 364 -10.50 2.92 0.96
N PRO A 365 -10.70 3.81 -0.04
CA PRO A 365 -11.69 3.63 -1.10
C PRO A 365 -11.18 2.75 -2.25
N SER A 366 -9.89 2.40 -2.28
CA SER A 366 -9.24 1.67 -3.38
C SER A 366 -8.95 0.22 -2.99
N THR A 367 -8.21 0.03 -1.89
CA THR A 367 -7.94 -1.30 -1.31
C THR A 367 -8.67 -1.39 0.02
N ASN A 368 -9.91 -1.87 0.02
CA ASN A 368 -10.69 -1.93 1.25
C ASN A 368 -10.03 -2.84 2.30
N ALA A 369 -10.37 -2.62 3.57
CA ALA A 369 -9.72 -3.27 4.71
C ALA A 369 -9.97 -4.79 4.81
N GLY A 370 -11.09 -5.28 4.27
CA GLY A 370 -11.51 -6.68 4.40
C GLY A 370 -10.46 -7.70 3.99
N PRO A 371 -9.96 -7.67 2.74
CA PRO A 371 -8.92 -8.59 2.27
C PRO A 371 -7.64 -8.58 3.11
N THR A 372 -7.19 -7.41 3.57
CA THR A 372 -6.00 -7.30 4.45
C THR A 372 -6.24 -7.98 5.80
N LEU A 373 -7.42 -7.79 6.38
CA LEU A 373 -7.80 -8.45 7.64
C LEU A 373 -7.91 -9.97 7.45
N THR A 374 -8.52 -10.42 6.35
CA THR A 374 -8.61 -11.85 6.00
C THR A 374 -7.23 -12.47 5.86
N TYR A 375 -6.34 -11.84 5.11
CA TYR A 375 -4.96 -12.30 4.94
C TYR A 375 -4.21 -12.38 6.27
N TYR A 376 -4.29 -11.34 7.11
CA TYR A 376 -3.64 -11.34 8.42
C TYR A 376 -4.19 -12.42 9.35
N GLY A 377 -5.50 -12.69 9.31
CA GLY A 377 -6.13 -13.79 10.01
C GLY A 377 -5.65 -15.17 9.52
N ASN A 378 -5.51 -15.34 8.20
CA ASN A 378 -4.97 -16.55 7.60
C ASN A 378 -3.50 -16.78 7.98
N LEU A 379 -2.68 -15.71 7.95
CA LEU A 379 -1.32 -15.77 8.46
C LEU A 379 -1.28 -16.20 9.92
N ALA A 380 -2.11 -15.61 10.78
CA ALA A 380 -2.14 -15.95 12.20
C ALA A 380 -2.44 -17.44 12.41
N ARG A 381 -3.43 -17.98 11.68
CA ARG A 381 -3.74 -19.43 11.77
C ARG A 381 -2.58 -20.29 11.28
N ALA A 382 -1.96 -19.94 10.15
CA ALA A 382 -0.86 -20.70 9.56
C ALA A 382 0.41 -20.69 10.44
N GLN A 383 0.59 -19.63 11.24
CA GLN A 383 1.75 -19.47 12.12
C GLN A 383 1.50 -19.92 13.58
N GLY A 384 0.43 -20.67 13.86
CA GLY A 384 0.15 -21.16 15.22
C GLY A 384 -0.53 -20.15 16.14
N GLY A 385 -1.15 -19.11 15.57
CA GLY A 385 -1.92 -18.11 16.31
C GLY A 385 -1.31 -16.72 16.26
N LEU A 386 -2.12 -15.74 16.68
CA LEU A 386 -1.73 -14.32 16.65
C LEU A 386 -0.49 -14.03 17.51
N GLY A 387 -0.35 -14.69 18.65
CA GLY A 387 0.81 -14.50 19.55
C GLY A 387 2.13 -14.87 18.86
N ALA A 388 2.15 -16.02 18.15
CA ALA A 388 3.31 -16.46 17.38
C ALA A 388 3.57 -15.52 16.18
N LEU A 389 2.53 -15.21 15.40
CA LEU A 389 2.67 -14.30 14.25
C LEU A 389 3.23 -12.94 14.67
N SER A 390 2.76 -12.35 15.77
CA SER A 390 3.14 -11.01 16.22
C SER A 390 4.61 -10.84 16.58
N GLN A 391 5.36 -11.94 16.73
CA GLN A 391 6.80 -11.91 16.91
C GLN A 391 7.56 -11.56 15.61
N SER A 392 6.91 -11.66 14.46
CA SER A 392 7.52 -11.38 13.16
C SER A 392 6.67 -10.51 12.23
N VAL A 393 5.35 -10.52 12.38
CA VAL A 393 4.44 -9.74 11.53
C VAL A 393 3.44 -8.98 12.39
N ARG A 394 3.31 -7.66 12.17
CA ARG A 394 2.31 -6.82 12.84
C ARG A 394 1.47 -6.06 11.83
N LEU A 395 0.20 -5.88 12.12
CA LEU A 395 -0.74 -5.07 11.35
C LEU A 395 -1.16 -3.86 12.17
N PHE A 396 -1.15 -2.68 11.54
CA PHE A 396 -1.70 -1.45 12.09
C PHE A 396 -2.88 -0.99 11.24
N MET A 397 -4.07 -0.94 11.83
CA MET A 397 -5.22 -0.33 11.20
C MET A 397 -5.22 1.16 11.50
N VAL A 398 -5.43 1.99 10.48
CA VAL A 398 -5.32 3.45 10.60
C VAL A 398 -6.70 4.10 10.48
N PRO A 399 -7.25 4.64 11.60
CA PRO A 399 -8.57 5.27 11.61
C PRO A 399 -8.64 6.50 10.70
N GLY A 400 -9.69 6.57 9.88
CA GLY A 400 -9.94 7.70 8.98
C GLY A 400 -8.90 7.94 7.90
N MET A 401 -7.92 7.06 7.71
CA MET A 401 -6.97 7.14 6.61
C MET A 401 -7.56 6.57 5.33
N TYR A 402 -7.37 7.29 4.24
CA TYR A 402 -7.68 6.84 2.88
C TYR A 402 -6.57 5.95 2.31
N HIS A 403 -6.48 5.86 0.98
CA HIS A 403 -5.52 5.01 0.32
C HIS A 403 -4.08 5.52 0.48
N CYS A 404 -3.23 4.76 1.14
CA CYS A 404 -1.83 5.06 1.44
C CYS A 404 -1.57 6.29 2.34
N GLY A 405 -2.55 7.17 2.51
CA GLY A 405 -2.46 8.41 3.30
C GLY A 405 -3.70 9.27 3.11
N GLY A 406 -3.67 10.51 3.59
CA GLY A 406 -4.79 11.43 3.52
C GLY A 406 -6.01 10.99 4.34
N GLY A 407 -7.20 11.48 3.97
CA GLY A 407 -8.42 11.24 4.73
C GLY A 407 -8.54 12.15 5.96
N PRO A 408 -9.61 12.04 6.77
CA PRO A 408 -9.80 12.87 7.97
C PRO A 408 -8.88 12.48 9.14
N GLY A 409 -8.33 11.26 9.14
CA GLY A 409 -7.50 10.74 10.23
C GLY A 409 -6.03 11.17 10.20
N ALA A 410 -5.27 10.69 11.19
CA ALA A 410 -3.82 10.87 11.24
C ALA A 410 -3.15 9.84 10.32
N GLY A 411 -2.83 10.24 9.09
CA GLY A 411 -2.29 9.35 8.04
C GLY A 411 -0.81 9.57 7.72
N ALA A 412 -0.05 10.30 8.56
CA ALA A 412 1.37 10.53 8.37
C ALA A 412 2.17 9.89 9.52
N PHE A 413 2.90 8.83 9.21
CA PHE A 413 3.74 8.05 10.13
C PHE A 413 4.93 7.39 9.41
N GLY A 414 5.41 8.02 8.32
CA GLY A 414 6.56 7.55 7.56
C GLY A 414 6.29 6.40 6.59
N GLY A 415 5.03 6.09 6.28
CA GLY A 415 4.65 5.14 5.23
C GLY A 415 5.01 5.66 3.84
N SER A 416 4.94 4.77 2.83
CA SER A 416 5.26 5.12 1.45
C SER A 416 4.41 6.27 0.94
N GLY A 417 5.03 7.28 0.36
CA GLY A 417 4.37 8.48 -0.17
C GLY A 417 3.90 9.48 0.89
N GLN A 418 3.99 9.17 2.19
CA GLN A 418 3.48 10.04 3.24
C GLN A 418 4.45 11.20 3.57
N PRO A 419 3.94 12.38 3.95
CA PRO A 419 4.77 13.49 4.40
C PRO A 419 5.34 13.24 5.81
N GLY A 420 6.36 14.04 6.19
CA GLY A 420 6.85 14.08 7.57
C GLY A 420 7.69 12.88 7.99
N ALA A 421 8.39 12.24 7.04
CA ALA A 421 9.35 11.19 7.36
C ALA A 421 10.42 11.70 8.34
N THR A 422 10.73 10.90 9.36
CA THR A 422 11.65 11.23 10.44
C THR A 422 12.58 10.05 10.73
N GLN A 423 13.52 10.20 11.65
CA GLN A 423 14.35 9.09 12.17
C GLN A 423 13.88 8.60 13.54
N ASP A 424 12.73 9.10 14.02
CA ASP A 424 12.11 8.68 15.28
C ASP A 424 11.28 7.40 15.07
N SER A 425 11.70 6.30 15.67
CA SER A 425 11.04 4.99 15.57
C SER A 425 9.63 4.94 16.17
N ASP A 426 9.22 5.94 16.93
CA ASP A 426 7.86 6.04 17.48
C ASP A 426 6.92 6.82 16.54
N ARG A 427 7.46 7.54 15.55
CA ARG A 427 6.73 8.38 14.60
C ARG A 427 6.92 7.97 13.14
N ASP A 428 7.88 7.08 12.87
CA ASP A 428 8.20 6.63 11.52
C ASP A 428 8.23 5.11 11.46
N ILE A 429 7.36 4.55 10.63
CA ILE A 429 7.17 3.10 10.52
C ILE A 429 8.42 2.38 9.98
N LEU A 430 9.24 3.03 9.10
CA LEU A 430 10.50 2.45 8.63
C LEU A 430 11.50 2.35 9.78
N TRP A 431 11.64 3.40 10.58
CA TRP A 431 12.56 3.36 11.73
C TRP A 431 12.04 2.45 12.85
N ALA A 432 10.72 2.30 12.99
CA ALA A 432 10.15 1.27 13.86
C ALA A 432 10.53 -0.14 13.40
N LEU A 433 10.47 -0.40 12.09
CA LEU A 433 10.90 -1.67 11.51
C LEU A 433 12.42 -1.89 11.66
N VAL A 434 13.24 -0.87 11.41
CA VAL A 434 14.70 -0.92 11.62
C VAL A 434 15.02 -1.31 13.07
N ARG A 435 14.39 -0.63 14.04
CA ARG A 435 14.55 -0.96 15.47
C ARG A 435 14.13 -2.40 15.77
N TRP A 436 13.08 -2.87 15.13
CA TRP A 436 12.62 -4.26 15.34
C TRP A 436 13.58 -5.28 14.76
N VAL A 437 14.04 -5.11 13.53
CA VAL A 437 15.00 -6.01 12.86
C VAL A 437 16.34 -6.04 13.57
N GLU A 438 16.88 -4.88 13.94
CA GLU A 438 18.26 -4.76 14.41
C GLU A 438 18.40 -4.89 15.94
N GLN A 439 17.36 -4.57 16.70
CA GLN A 439 17.40 -4.58 18.16
C GLN A 439 16.36 -5.51 18.80
N GLY A 440 15.53 -6.20 17.99
CA GLY A 440 14.47 -7.07 18.50
C GLY A 440 13.29 -6.33 19.15
N LYS A 441 13.25 -5.00 19.09
CA LYS A 441 12.22 -4.18 19.74
C LYS A 441 11.03 -3.95 18.81
N ALA A 442 10.03 -4.80 18.92
CA ALA A 442 8.81 -4.71 18.13
C ALA A 442 8.01 -3.43 18.44
N PRO A 443 7.39 -2.77 17.43
CA PRO A 443 6.59 -1.57 17.68
C PRO A 443 5.27 -1.91 18.38
N GLU A 444 5.17 -1.58 19.67
CA GLU A 444 3.92 -1.74 20.46
C GLU A 444 2.92 -0.60 20.21
N ARG A 445 3.38 0.47 19.57
CA ARG A 445 2.62 1.66 19.24
C ARG A 445 3.41 2.48 18.22
N LEU A 446 2.66 3.20 17.35
CA LEU A 446 3.20 4.27 16.52
C LEU A 446 2.41 5.56 16.80
N THR A 447 3.06 6.70 16.63
CA THR A 447 2.40 8.01 16.69
C THR A 447 2.23 8.54 15.28
N ALA A 448 1.01 8.53 14.78
CA ALA A 448 0.67 9.15 13.51
C ALA A 448 0.28 10.62 13.67
N ALA A 449 0.52 11.40 12.63
CA ALA A 449 0.14 12.81 12.59
C ALA A 449 -0.87 13.09 11.48
N ARG A 450 -1.75 14.05 11.69
CA ARG A 450 -2.44 14.77 10.63
C ARG A 450 -1.60 16.00 10.28
N ILE A 451 -1.16 16.07 9.03
CA ILE A 451 -0.36 17.18 8.51
C ILE A 451 -1.18 17.92 7.45
N ASP A 452 -1.48 19.18 7.70
CA ASP A 452 -2.16 20.08 6.77
C ASP A 452 -1.25 21.27 6.47
N ALA A 453 -1.01 21.56 5.21
CA ALA A 453 -0.12 22.63 4.76
C ALA A 453 1.25 22.64 5.50
N GLY A 454 1.83 21.46 5.71
CA GLY A 454 3.14 21.30 6.37
C GLY A 454 3.12 21.39 7.90
N SER A 455 1.97 21.63 8.53
CA SER A 455 1.82 21.76 9.99
C SER A 455 1.04 20.60 10.59
N VAL A 456 1.49 20.10 11.74
CA VAL A 456 0.79 19.05 12.48
C VAL A 456 -0.47 19.66 13.12
N ARG A 457 -1.63 19.13 12.76
CA ARG A 457 -2.94 19.53 13.32
C ARG A 457 -3.27 18.77 14.58
N PHE A 458 -3.06 17.48 14.56
CA PHE A 458 -3.23 16.57 15.69
C PHE A 458 -2.40 15.30 15.49
N THR A 459 -2.28 14.51 16.55
CA THR A 459 -1.62 13.21 16.53
C THR A 459 -2.55 12.12 17.07
N ARG A 460 -2.33 10.87 16.65
CA ARG A 460 -3.04 9.67 17.12
C ARG A 460 -2.08 8.54 17.42
N ALA A 461 -2.42 7.73 18.40
CA ALA A 461 -1.78 6.45 18.60
C ALA A 461 -2.31 5.44 17.59
N LEU A 462 -1.42 4.78 16.86
CA LEU A 462 -1.73 3.58 16.11
C LEU A 462 -1.32 2.36 16.92
N CYS A 463 -2.22 1.41 17.05
CA CYS A 463 -2.05 0.23 17.88
C CYS A 463 -1.92 -1.02 17.02
N PRO A 464 -1.05 -2.00 17.40
CA PRO A 464 -0.97 -3.25 16.68
C PRO A 464 -2.27 -4.03 16.83
N PHE A 465 -2.82 -4.47 15.69
CA PHE A 465 -4.07 -5.23 15.63
C PHE A 465 -3.95 -6.54 16.46
N PRO A 466 -4.94 -6.92 17.29
CA PRO A 466 -6.32 -6.42 17.37
C PRO A 466 -6.56 -5.40 18.50
N GLN A 467 -5.60 -4.53 18.75
CA GLN A 467 -5.79 -3.42 19.68
C GLN A 467 -6.35 -2.20 18.93
N SER A 468 -7.08 -1.35 19.64
CA SER A 468 -7.50 -0.01 19.20
C SER A 468 -7.05 1.04 20.22
N ALA A 469 -6.90 2.27 19.76
CA ALA A 469 -6.58 3.38 20.63
C ALA A 469 -7.81 3.78 21.46
N ARG A 470 -7.63 3.97 22.77
CA ARG A 470 -8.66 4.39 23.69
C ARG A 470 -8.20 5.63 24.41
N HIS A 471 -8.97 6.69 24.37
CA HIS A 471 -8.70 7.92 25.11
C HIS A 471 -8.71 7.66 26.62
N ASP A 472 -7.78 8.26 27.35
CA ASP A 472 -7.62 8.08 28.82
C ASP A 472 -8.66 8.82 29.66
N GLY A 473 -9.49 9.67 29.03
CA GLY A 473 -10.53 10.48 29.65
C GLY A 473 -10.02 11.78 30.26
N ARG A 474 -8.71 12.08 30.19
CA ARG A 474 -8.10 13.24 30.90
C ARG A 474 -7.30 14.17 29.99
N GLY A 475 -6.46 13.61 29.11
CA GLY A 475 -5.57 14.39 28.26
C GLY A 475 -6.29 15.06 27.06
N PRO A 476 -5.55 15.92 26.31
CA PRO A 476 -6.08 16.54 25.09
C PRO A 476 -6.42 15.49 24.02
N LYS A 477 -7.59 15.64 23.40
CA LYS A 477 -8.09 14.69 22.41
C LYS A 477 -7.30 14.69 21.09
N ASP A 478 -6.56 15.74 20.84
CA ASP A 478 -5.72 15.95 19.66
C ASP A 478 -4.28 15.46 19.83
N GLN A 479 -3.96 14.82 20.97
CA GLN A 479 -2.62 14.33 21.26
C GLN A 479 -2.59 12.80 21.41
N ALA A 480 -1.69 12.16 20.67
CA ALA A 480 -1.48 10.70 20.75
C ALA A 480 -1.19 10.24 22.19
N ALA A 481 -0.51 11.04 22.99
CA ALA A 481 -0.16 10.72 24.39
C ALA A 481 -1.38 10.42 25.27
N SER A 482 -2.55 10.97 24.93
CA SER A 482 -3.82 10.78 25.66
C SER A 482 -4.54 9.47 25.31
N TYR A 483 -3.92 8.62 24.47
CA TYR A 483 -4.52 7.37 24.02
C TYR A 483 -3.68 6.18 24.45
N GLN A 484 -4.32 5.11 24.87
CA GLN A 484 -3.71 3.83 25.23
C GLN A 484 -4.17 2.73 24.29
N CYS A 485 -3.26 1.87 23.90
CA CYS A 485 -3.58 0.67 23.12
C CYS A 485 -4.29 -0.36 24.02
N ARG A 486 -5.50 -0.74 23.66
CA ARG A 486 -6.32 -1.69 24.38
C ARG A 486 -6.85 -2.76 23.43
N ARG A 487 -6.82 -4.02 23.86
CA ARG A 487 -7.40 -5.11 23.08
C ARG A 487 -8.88 -4.83 22.81
N ASP A 488 -9.25 -4.88 21.51
CA ASP A 488 -10.63 -4.71 21.08
C ASP A 488 -11.26 -6.09 20.82
N PRO A 489 -12.31 -6.48 21.56
CA PRO A 489 -12.91 -7.81 21.43
C PRO A 489 -13.62 -8.02 20.09
N ILE A 490 -14.03 -6.94 19.38
CA ILE A 490 -14.63 -7.06 18.05
C ILE A 490 -13.52 -7.35 17.03
N LEU A 491 -12.42 -6.60 17.06
CA LEU A 491 -11.28 -6.86 16.19
C LEU A 491 -10.71 -8.27 16.43
N ALA A 492 -10.63 -8.71 17.67
CA ALA A 492 -10.15 -10.05 18.00
C ALA A 492 -11.05 -11.16 17.45
N ARG A 493 -12.38 -10.97 17.45
CA ARG A 493 -13.34 -11.93 16.88
C ARG A 493 -13.29 -11.99 15.37
N THR A 494 -12.98 -10.89 14.69
CA THR A 494 -12.83 -10.85 13.23
C THR A 494 -11.76 -11.82 12.75
N LEU A 495 -10.67 -12.01 13.51
CA LEU A 495 -9.64 -13.01 13.20
C LEU A 495 -10.15 -14.45 13.32
N ALA A 496 -11.05 -14.71 14.25
CA ALA A 496 -11.57 -16.06 14.51
C ALA A 496 -12.67 -16.47 13.52
N ALA A 497 -13.42 -15.50 12.99
CA ALA A 497 -14.62 -15.74 12.19
C ALA A 497 -14.35 -15.92 10.68
N GLN A 498 -13.14 -15.62 10.21
CA GLN A 498 -12.80 -15.72 8.79
C GLN A 498 -12.38 -17.15 8.46
N SER A 499 -13.36 -17.95 8.01
CA SER A 499 -13.08 -19.21 7.33
C SER A 499 -12.34 -18.91 6.00
N PRO A 500 -11.47 -19.80 5.52
CA PRO A 500 -10.88 -19.63 4.18
C PRO A 500 -12.00 -19.53 3.14
N PRO A 501 -11.80 -18.73 2.07
CA PRO A 501 -12.73 -18.65 0.95
C PRO A 501 -12.88 -19.98 0.22
#